data_1ba7222a2436d96f28d1bdbaec65e986
#
_entry.id   1ba7222a2436d96f28d1bdbaec65e986
#
_cell.length_a   1.000
_cell.length_b   1.000
_cell.length_c   1.000
_cell.angle_alpha   90.00
_cell.angle_beta   90.00
_cell.angle_gamma   90.00
#
_symmetry.space_group_name_H-M   'P 1'
#
loop_
_entity.id
_entity.type
_entity.pdbx_description
1 polymer ?
#
loop_
_entity_poly.entity_id
_entity_poly.type
_entity_poly.pdbx_seq_one_letter_code
_entity_poly.pdbx_strand_id
1 'polypeptide(L)'
;MEPMIPKAVNAFSEYHAVLSEEKRNELSEKLENRRERIPQGRRGFWRFSDEEPTAEEINGKIADRLDLTPEQETEMLPLTEKLLIERKEIQQVRLSIIDEVIVQLNNESADTTRLESNLRSGWDAIHQRIPLAAKTIASVHAILTEEQWAEILEKMERRKDRREKRRQRRWHHWF
;
A
#
# COMPACT_ATOMS: atom_id res chain seq x y z
N MET A 1 4.61 -15.92 10.52
CA MET A 1 3.52 -15.27 9.72
C MET A 1 2.96 -16.16 8.61
N GLU A 2 3.69 -17.18 8.21
CA GLU A 2 3.24 -18.18 7.24
C GLU A 2 1.87 -18.85 7.56
N PRO A 3 1.52 -19.12 8.84
CA PRO A 3 0.23 -19.74 9.17
C PRO A 3 -0.99 -18.84 8.95
N MET A 4 -0.83 -17.56 8.59
CA MET A 4 -1.98 -16.65 8.36
C MET A 4 -2.61 -16.82 6.98
N ILE A 5 -1.84 -17.19 5.95
CA ILE A 5 -2.36 -17.35 4.58
C ILE A 5 -3.37 -18.51 4.52
N PRO A 6 -3.06 -19.72 4.98
CA PRO A 6 -4.05 -20.81 4.99
C PRO A 6 -5.33 -20.47 5.78
N LYS A 7 -5.19 -19.78 6.92
CA LYS A 7 -6.36 -19.31 7.69
C LYS A 7 -7.22 -18.31 6.91
N ALA A 8 -6.59 -17.37 6.21
CA ALA A 8 -7.30 -16.40 5.38
C ALA A 8 -8.02 -17.09 4.20
N VAL A 9 -7.39 -18.06 3.56
CA VAL A 9 -7.96 -18.83 2.46
C VAL A 9 -9.16 -19.66 2.95
N ASN A 10 -9.02 -20.35 4.07
CA ASN A 10 -10.11 -21.13 4.67
C ASN A 10 -11.30 -20.23 5.04
N ALA A 11 -11.04 -19.12 5.73
CA ALA A 11 -12.09 -18.16 6.08
C ALA A 11 -12.79 -17.57 4.83
N PHE A 12 -12.03 -17.30 3.76
CA PHE A 12 -12.61 -16.87 2.50
C PHE A 12 -13.49 -17.95 1.88
N SER A 13 -13.03 -19.21 1.85
CA SER A 13 -13.79 -20.32 1.31
C SER A 13 -15.10 -20.57 2.08
N GLU A 14 -15.05 -20.56 3.41
CA GLU A 14 -16.24 -20.67 4.25
C GLU A 14 -17.23 -19.52 3.99
N TYR A 15 -16.71 -18.29 3.91
CA TYR A 15 -17.52 -17.11 3.61
C TYR A 15 -18.13 -17.19 2.22
N HIS A 16 -17.36 -17.58 1.21
CA HIS A 16 -17.83 -17.77 -0.17
C HIS A 16 -18.98 -18.78 -0.24
N ALA A 17 -18.87 -19.91 0.47
CA ALA A 17 -19.88 -20.98 0.46
C ALA A 17 -21.25 -20.56 1.04
N VAL A 18 -21.29 -19.58 1.92
CA VAL A 18 -22.55 -19.08 2.53
C VAL A 18 -23.14 -17.86 1.80
N LEU A 19 -22.40 -17.26 0.87
CA LEU A 19 -22.90 -16.15 0.08
C LEU A 19 -23.78 -16.61 -1.07
N SER A 20 -24.92 -15.96 -1.27
CA SER A 20 -25.67 -16.07 -2.51
C SER A 20 -24.89 -15.49 -3.69
N GLU A 21 -25.19 -15.93 -4.91
CA GLU A 21 -24.60 -15.38 -6.12
C GLU A 21 -24.77 -13.84 -6.20
N GLU A 22 -25.95 -13.32 -5.89
CA GLU A 22 -26.22 -11.88 -5.85
C GLU A 22 -25.25 -11.15 -4.90
N LYS A 23 -25.00 -11.72 -3.72
CA LYS A 23 -24.08 -11.12 -2.74
C LYS A 23 -22.61 -11.21 -3.16
N ARG A 24 -22.21 -12.27 -3.84
CA ARG A 24 -20.88 -12.38 -4.43
C ARG A 24 -20.66 -11.34 -5.51
N ASN A 25 -21.65 -11.13 -6.40
CA ASN A 25 -21.62 -10.10 -7.45
C ASN A 25 -21.53 -8.68 -6.85
N GLU A 26 -22.33 -8.38 -5.81
CA GLU A 26 -22.25 -7.09 -5.10
C GLU A 26 -20.87 -6.82 -4.50
N LEU A 27 -20.24 -7.85 -3.92
CA LEU A 27 -18.89 -7.74 -3.35
C LEU A 27 -17.82 -7.59 -4.44
N SER A 28 -17.95 -8.32 -5.54
CA SER A 28 -17.07 -8.21 -6.72
C SER A 28 -17.08 -6.78 -7.25
N GLU A 29 -18.27 -6.22 -7.51
CA GLU A 29 -18.43 -4.84 -7.98
C GLU A 29 -17.81 -3.81 -7.01
N LYS A 30 -17.99 -3.99 -5.69
CA LYS A 30 -17.35 -3.13 -4.69
C LYS A 30 -15.83 -3.22 -4.73
N LEU A 31 -15.27 -4.39 -4.98
CA LEU A 31 -13.83 -4.59 -5.12
C LEU A 31 -13.30 -3.99 -6.42
N GLU A 32 -14.02 -4.13 -7.54
CA GLU A 32 -13.69 -3.48 -8.82
C GLU A 32 -13.64 -1.96 -8.68
N ASN A 33 -14.67 -1.37 -8.09
CA ASN A 33 -14.71 0.06 -7.78
C ASN A 33 -13.53 0.50 -6.87
N ARG A 34 -13.10 -0.37 -5.95
CA ARG A 34 -11.95 -0.11 -5.10
C ARG A 34 -10.64 -0.24 -5.86
N ARG A 35 -10.54 -1.23 -6.75
CA ARG A 35 -9.39 -1.47 -7.63
C ARG A 35 -9.10 -0.25 -8.51
N GLU A 36 -10.12 0.32 -9.13
CA GLU A 36 -9.99 1.52 -9.97
C GLU A 36 -9.49 2.76 -9.18
N ARG A 37 -9.81 2.84 -7.89
CA ARG A 37 -9.38 3.95 -7.03
C ARG A 37 -7.97 3.80 -6.48
N ILE A 38 -7.36 2.60 -6.52
CA ILE A 38 -6.01 2.36 -6.02
C ILE A 38 -4.94 3.11 -6.81
N PRO A 39 -4.95 3.10 -8.18
CA PRO A 39 -3.96 3.83 -8.98
C PRO A 39 -3.99 5.34 -8.81
N GLN A 40 -5.16 5.89 -8.51
CA GLN A 40 -5.38 7.34 -8.49
C GLN A 40 -4.74 8.07 -7.30
N GLY A 41 -3.99 7.40 -6.43
CA GLY A 41 -3.19 8.04 -5.37
C GLY A 41 -3.95 8.94 -4.41
N ARG A 42 -5.29 8.98 -4.50
CA ARG A 42 -6.18 10.00 -3.88
C ARG A 42 -6.19 10.02 -2.34
N ARG A 43 -5.47 9.13 -1.64
CA ARG A 43 -5.44 9.07 -0.17
C ARG A 43 -4.04 9.08 0.44
N GLY A 44 -3.04 9.54 -0.30
CA GLY A 44 -1.66 9.65 0.20
C GLY A 44 -1.24 11.07 0.58
N PHE A 45 0.00 11.16 1.03
CA PHE A 45 0.71 12.40 1.37
C PHE A 45 0.79 13.40 0.21
N TRP A 46 0.63 12.89 -1.00
CA TRP A 46 0.76 13.60 -2.25
C TRP A 46 -0.62 13.78 -2.88
N ARG A 47 -1.24 14.95 -2.69
CA ARG A 47 -2.35 15.42 -3.52
C ARG A 47 -1.74 16.02 -4.78
N PHE A 48 -1.58 15.20 -5.79
CA PHE A 48 -1.21 15.68 -7.11
C PHE A 48 -2.42 15.70 -8.04
N SER A 49 -2.25 16.39 -9.16
CA SER A 49 -3.10 16.37 -10.35
C SER A 49 -3.51 14.93 -10.73
N ASP A 50 -4.39 14.77 -11.67
CA ASP A 50 -4.84 13.45 -12.17
C ASP A 50 -3.70 12.63 -12.80
N GLU A 51 -2.52 13.22 -13.00
CA GLU A 51 -1.30 12.57 -13.46
C GLU A 51 -0.46 12.02 -12.29
N GLU A 52 0.23 10.93 -12.54
CA GLU A 52 1.15 10.33 -11.58
C GLU A 52 2.39 11.22 -11.43
N PRO A 53 2.76 11.64 -10.20
CA PRO A 53 3.87 12.56 -10.03
C PRO A 53 5.20 11.93 -10.41
N THR A 54 6.08 12.71 -11.03
CA THR A 54 7.46 12.32 -11.32
C THR A 54 8.32 12.30 -10.06
N ALA A 55 9.51 11.68 -10.15
CA ALA A 55 10.46 11.67 -9.05
C ALA A 55 10.95 13.08 -8.73
N GLU A 56 11.16 13.90 -9.74
CA GLU A 56 11.58 15.30 -9.62
C GLU A 56 10.54 16.12 -8.88
N GLU A 57 9.25 15.99 -9.24
CA GLU A 57 8.17 16.70 -8.55
C GLU A 57 8.05 16.31 -7.08
N ILE A 58 8.24 15.02 -6.78
CA ILE A 58 8.23 14.54 -5.40
C ILE A 58 9.46 15.04 -4.66
N ASN A 59 10.64 14.93 -5.28
CA ASN A 59 11.89 15.37 -4.70
C ASN A 59 11.88 16.88 -4.40
N GLY A 60 11.42 17.71 -5.34
CA GLY A 60 11.27 19.14 -5.13
C GLY A 60 10.34 19.48 -3.96
N LYS A 61 9.20 18.77 -3.83
CA LYS A 61 8.31 18.96 -2.67
C LYS A 61 8.90 18.49 -1.34
N ILE A 62 9.80 17.49 -1.37
CA ILE A 62 10.57 17.09 -0.18
C ILE A 62 11.58 18.18 0.15
N ALA A 63 12.31 18.68 -0.86
CA ALA A 63 13.29 19.74 -0.73
C ALA A 63 12.68 20.99 -0.11
N ASP A 64 11.59 21.49 -0.66
CA ASP A 64 10.85 22.65 -0.15
C ASP A 64 10.38 22.48 1.29
N ARG A 65 10.04 21.27 1.68
CA ARG A 65 9.45 20.98 2.99
C ARG A 65 10.47 20.79 4.09
N LEU A 66 11.65 20.31 3.74
CA LEU A 66 12.74 19.99 4.68
C LEU A 66 13.89 21.00 4.57
N ASP A 67 13.74 22.05 3.76
CA ASP A 67 14.80 23.04 3.45
C ASP A 67 16.12 22.31 3.07
N LEU A 68 16.03 21.39 2.07
CA LEU A 68 17.20 20.65 1.62
C LEU A 68 18.18 21.59 0.91
N THR A 69 19.48 21.35 1.11
CA THR A 69 20.49 22.02 0.28
C THR A 69 20.45 21.47 -1.15
N PRO A 70 20.98 22.20 -2.16
CA PRO A 70 21.06 21.71 -3.54
C PRO A 70 21.81 20.39 -3.67
N GLU A 71 22.82 20.16 -2.85
CA GLU A 71 23.57 18.91 -2.76
C GLU A 71 22.70 17.77 -2.26
N GLN A 72 21.97 17.99 -1.14
CA GLN A 72 21.03 17.01 -0.58
C GLN A 72 19.92 16.68 -1.58
N GLU A 73 19.38 17.68 -2.29
CA GLU A 73 18.35 17.48 -3.31
C GLU A 73 18.85 16.58 -4.43
N THR A 74 20.09 16.81 -4.91
CA THR A 74 20.73 16.01 -5.96
C THR A 74 20.94 14.56 -5.52
N GLU A 75 21.37 14.33 -4.27
CA GLU A 75 21.58 12.99 -3.72
C GLU A 75 20.27 12.25 -3.41
N MET A 76 19.20 12.99 -3.08
CA MET A 76 17.89 12.44 -2.78
C MET A 76 17.13 11.96 -4.02
N LEU A 77 17.32 12.58 -5.18
CA LEU A 77 16.56 12.28 -6.40
C LEU A 77 16.62 10.79 -6.80
N PRO A 78 17.77 10.13 -6.90
CA PRO A 78 17.84 8.71 -7.25
C PRO A 78 17.20 7.80 -6.19
N LEU A 79 17.18 8.21 -4.93
CA LEU A 79 16.48 7.47 -3.87
C LEU A 79 14.96 7.63 -3.99
N THR A 80 14.50 8.81 -4.37
CA THR A 80 13.07 9.08 -4.65
C THR A 80 12.58 8.26 -5.84
N GLU A 81 13.33 8.20 -6.93
CA GLU A 81 13.05 7.34 -8.10
C GLU A 81 12.90 5.87 -7.69
N LYS A 82 13.87 5.37 -6.92
CA LYS A 82 13.86 3.99 -6.42
C LYS A 82 12.64 3.70 -5.56
N LEU A 83 12.28 4.60 -4.64
CA LEU A 83 11.08 4.45 -3.81
C LEU A 83 9.79 4.46 -4.62
N LEU A 84 9.73 5.23 -5.72
CA LEU A 84 8.59 5.23 -6.62
C LEU A 84 8.45 3.90 -7.36
N ILE A 85 9.55 3.34 -7.87
CA ILE A 85 9.57 2.03 -8.52
C ILE A 85 9.07 0.95 -7.54
N GLU A 86 9.64 0.87 -6.35
CA GLU A 86 9.23 -0.08 -5.31
C GLU A 86 7.75 0.07 -4.94
N ARG A 87 7.28 1.30 -4.86
CA ARG A 87 5.86 1.59 -4.59
C ARG A 87 4.95 1.06 -5.71
N LYS A 88 5.31 1.29 -6.97
CA LYS A 88 4.55 0.80 -8.14
C LYS A 88 4.45 -0.73 -8.14
N GLU A 89 5.54 -1.40 -7.87
CA GLU A 89 5.59 -2.85 -7.82
C GLU A 89 4.76 -3.43 -6.66
N ILE A 90 4.82 -2.84 -5.46
CA ILE A 90 3.94 -3.22 -4.33
C ILE A 90 2.47 -2.99 -4.70
N GLN A 91 2.18 -1.92 -5.42
CA GLN A 91 0.83 -1.62 -5.87
C GLN A 91 0.33 -2.66 -6.88
N GLN A 92 1.15 -3.08 -7.82
CA GLN A 92 0.81 -4.16 -8.77
C GLN A 92 0.51 -5.48 -8.07
N VAL A 93 1.31 -5.85 -7.07
CA VAL A 93 1.04 -7.02 -6.24
C VAL A 93 -0.32 -6.91 -5.54
N ARG A 94 -0.65 -5.75 -4.99
CA ARG A 94 -1.96 -5.53 -4.36
C ARG A 94 -3.13 -5.63 -5.35
N LEU A 95 -2.95 -5.11 -6.55
CA LEU A 95 -3.95 -5.21 -7.61
C LEU A 95 -4.15 -6.66 -8.02
N SER A 96 -3.07 -7.42 -8.23
CA SER A 96 -3.14 -8.86 -8.54
C SER A 96 -3.91 -9.66 -7.49
N ILE A 97 -3.70 -9.37 -6.19
CA ILE A 97 -4.45 -10.02 -5.11
C ILE A 97 -5.94 -9.66 -5.19
N ILE A 98 -6.28 -8.40 -5.45
CA ILE A 98 -7.68 -7.96 -5.58
C ILE A 98 -8.33 -8.64 -6.79
N ASP A 99 -7.63 -8.68 -7.93
CA ASP A 99 -8.11 -9.31 -9.16
C ASP A 99 -8.38 -10.81 -8.93
N GLU A 100 -7.50 -11.50 -8.21
CA GLU A 100 -7.74 -12.90 -7.85
C GLU A 100 -8.96 -13.07 -6.95
N VAL A 101 -9.14 -12.22 -5.94
CA VAL A 101 -10.34 -12.28 -5.08
C VAL A 101 -11.62 -12.03 -5.88
N ILE A 102 -11.61 -11.09 -6.84
CA ILE A 102 -12.73 -10.83 -7.74
C ILE A 102 -13.05 -12.09 -8.57
N VAL A 103 -12.02 -12.72 -9.16
CA VAL A 103 -12.20 -13.97 -9.92
C VAL A 103 -12.83 -15.05 -9.05
N GLN A 104 -12.35 -15.21 -7.82
CA GLN A 104 -12.87 -16.22 -6.90
C GLN A 104 -14.31 -15.95 -6.46
N LEU A 105 -14.71 -14.68 -6.29
CA LEU A 105 -16.10 -14.32 -5.97
C LEU A 105 -17.06 -14.62 -7.11
N ASN A 106 -16.60 -14.50 -8.36
CA ASN A 106 -17.42 -14.74 -9.55
C ASN A 106 -17.51 -16.22 -9.94
N ASN A 107 -16.73 -17.11 -9.32
CA ASN A 107 -16.83 -18.55 -9.51
C ASN A 107 -17.98 -19.16 -8.70
N GLU A 108 -18.51 -20.29 -9.13
CA GLU A 108 -19.51 -21.06 -8.36
C GLU A 108 -18.92 -21.59 -7.05
N SER A 109 -17.64 -22.00 -7.08
CA SER A 109 -16.88 -22.45 -5.91
C SER A 109 -15.52 -21.78 -5.87
N ALA A 110 -15.01 -21.50 -4.66
CA ALA A 110 -13.68 -20.91 -4.49
C ALA A 110 -12.58 -21.93 -4.78
N ASP A 111 -11.67 -21.61 -5.71
CA ASP A 111 -10.42 -22.36 -5.90
C ASP A 111 -9.40 -21.91 -4.83
N THR A 112 -9.43 -22.62 -3.71
CA THR A 112 -8.55 -22.33 -2.55
C THR A 112 -7.08 -22.52 -2.87
N THR A 113 -6.72 -23.47 -3.75
CA THR A 113 -5.33 -23.73 -4.16
C THR A 113 -4.76 -22.56 -4.94
N ARG A 114 -5.51 -22.05 -5.90
CA ARG A 114 -5.14 -20.90 -6.70
C ARG A 114 -5.07 -19.63 -5.85
N LEU A 115 -6.05 -19.40 -4.98
CA LEU A 115 -6.06 -18.25 -4.07
C LEU A 115 -4.85 -18.29 -3.13
N GLU A 116 -4.54 -19.43 -2.53
CA GLU A 116 -3.38 -19.60 -1.66
C GLU A 116 -2.06 -19.33 -2.40
N SER A 117 -1.91 -19.88 -3.60
CA SER A 117 -0.73 -19.66 -4.44
C SER A 117 -0.52 -18.19 -4.76
N ASN A 118 -1.58 -17.48 -5.14
CA ASN A 118 -1.52 -16.03 -5.43
C ASN A 118 -1.16 -15.22 -4.18
N LEU A 119 -1.77 -15.51 -3.04
CA LEU A 119 -1.45 -14.84 -1.78
C LEU A 119 -0.01 -15.09 -1.32
N ARG A 120 0.52 -16.31 -1.47
CA ARG A 120 1.91 -16.64 -1.17
C ARG A 120 2.87 -15.86 -2.08
N SER A 121 2.65 -15.91 -3.39
CA SER A 121 3.43 -15.15 -4.37
C SER A 121 3.46 -13.65 -4.06
N GLY A 122 2.30 -13.08 -3.75
CA GLY A 122 2.19 -11.67 -3.37
C GLY A 122 2.91 -11.35 -2.06
N TRP A 123 2.82 -12.24 -1.07
CA TRP A 123 3.53 -12.13 0.19
C TRP A 123 5.04 -12.14 -0.01
N ASP A 124 5.55 -13.11 -0.77
CA ASP A 124 6.98 -13.26 -1.03
C ASP A 124 7.53 -12.04 -1.80
N ALA A 125 6.79 -11.57 -2.79
CA ALA A 125 7.15 -10.35 -3.54
C ALA A 125 7.26 -9.12 -2.63
N ILE A 126 6.35 -8.95 -1.66
CA ILE A 126 6.43 -7.86 -0.67
C ILE A 126 7.60 -8.06 0.29
N HIS A 127 7.79 -9.29 0.79
CA HIS A 127 8.85 -9.60 1.76
C HIS A 127 10.25 -9.36 1.21
N GLN A 128 10.49 -9.69 -0.05
CA GLN A 128 11.77 -9.45 -0.72
C GLN A 128 12.10 -7.95 -0.84
N ARG A 129 11.11 -7.06 -0.77
CA ARG A 129 11.29 -5.60 -0.87
C ARG A 129 11.54 -4.91 0.46
N ILE A 130 11.21 -5.54 1.58
CA ILE A 130 11.43 -4.94 2.91
C ILE A 130 12.90 -4.58 3.15
N PRO A 131 13.88 -5.45 2.87
CA PRO A 131 15.30 -5.10 3.02
C PRO A 131 15.74 -3.97 2.09
N LEU A 132 15.20 -3.91 0.87
CA LEU A 132 15.51 -2.85 -0.11
C LEU A 132 14.98 -1.50 0.37
N ALA A 133 13.74 -1.46 0.84
CA ALA A 133 13.14 -0.26 1.41
C ALA A 133 13.91 0.20 2.66
N ALA A 134 14.28 -0.71 3.55
CA ALA A 134 15.09 -0.38 4.74
C ALA A 134 16.46 0.22 4.36
N LYS A 135 17.13 -0.35 3.35
CA LYS A 135 18.39 0.19 2.83
C LYS A 135 18.21 1.59 2.24
N THR A 136 17.15 1.82 1.49
CA THR A 136 16.85 3.13 0.91
C THR A 136 16.57 4.16 2.01
N ILE A 137 15.79 3.80 3.04
CA ILE A 137 15.54 4.67 4.21
C ILE A 137 16.84 5.01 4.94
N ALA A 138 17.74 4.04 5.12
CA ALA A 138 19.05 4.29 5.72
C ALA A 138 19.90 5.26 4.88
N SER A 139 19.84 5.16 3.53
CA SER A 139 20.51 6.11 2.65
C SER A 139 19.92 7.51 2.75
N VAL A 140 18.59 7.63 2.80
CA VAL A 140 17.91 8.92 3.03
C VAL A 140 18.32 9.53 4.37
N HIS A 141 18.38 8.73 5.44
CA HIS A 141 18.82 9.19 6.76
C HIS A 141 20.24 9.74 6.74
N ALA A 142 21.14 9.12 5.96
CA ALA A 142 22.54 9.56 5.84
C ALA A 142 22.72 10.90 5.12
N ILE A 143 21.75 11.31 4.29
CA ILE A 143 21.76 12.59 3.57
C ILE A 143 21.22 13.73 4.44
N LEU A 144 20.27 13.43 5.30
CA LEU A 144 19.54 14.43 6.09
C LEU A 144 20.28 14.81 7.37
N THR A 145 20.10 16.06 7.84
CA THR A 145 20.52 16.46 9.18
C THR A 145 19.63 15.83 10.25
N GLU A 146 20.09 15.85 11.49
CA GLU A 146 19.29 15.35 12.63
C GLU A 146 17.97 16.10 12.77
N GLU A 147 17.96 17.42 12.53
CA GLU A 147 16.76 18.26 12.59
C GLU A 147 15.76 17.90 11.49
N GLN A 148 16.22 17.72 10.25
CA GLN A 148 15.38 17.33 9.11
C GLN A 148 14.80 15.93 9.36
N TRP A 149 15.60 15.01 9.91
CA TRP A 149 15.11 13.67 10.24
C TRP A 149 14.08 13.69 11.38
N ALA A 150 14.32 14.50 12.43
CA ALA A 150 13.36 14.68 13.52
C ALA A 150 12.00 15.22 13.02
N GLU A 151 12.02 16.14 12.06
CA GLU A 151 10.79 16.65 11.45
C GLU A 151 9.99 15.57 10.70
N ILE A 152 10.68 14.67 9.99
CA ILE A 152 10.05 13.51 9.34
C ILE A 152 9.38 12.61 10.39
N LEU A 153 10.09 12.26 11.46
CA LEU A 153 9.57 11.41 12.52
C LEU A 153 8.33 12.02 13.19
N GLU A 154 8.38 13.29 13.54
CA GLU A 154 7.22 14.00 14.12
C GLU A 154 6.00 13.97 13.18
N LYS A 155 6.21 14.20 11.88
CA LYS A 155 5.13 14.10 10.87
C LYS A 155 4.56 12.68 10.77
N MET A 156 5.40 11.66 10.90
CA MET A 156 4.96 10.26 10.89
C MET A 156 4.12 9.93 12.13
N GLU A 157 4.54 10.36 13.32
CA GLU A 157 3.80 10.18 14.57
C GLU A 157 2.44 10.86 14.54
N ARG A 158 2.37 12.13 14.13
CA ARG A 158 1.11 12.87 13.96
C ARG A 158 0.15 12.18 12.99
N ARG A 159 0.66 11.44 11.99
CA ARG A 159 -0.18 10.66 11.06
C ARG A 159 -0.68 9.38 11.68
N LYS A 160 0.16 8.69 12.47
CA LYS A 160 -0.21 7.50 13.23
C LYS A 160 -1.39 7.84 14.15
N ASP A 161 -1.25 8.89 14.94
CA ASP A 161 -2.29 9.36 15.87
C ASP A 161 -3.62 9.69 15.18
N ARG A 162 -3.54 10.37 14.02
CA ARG A 162 -4.74 10.67 13.23
C ARG A 162 -5.42 9.40 12.70
N ARG A 163 -4.65 8.37 12.32
CA ARG A 163 -5.19 7.08 11.87
C ARG A 163 -5.85 6.33 13.01
N GLU A 164 -5.23 6.31 14.19
CA GLU A 164 -5.78 5.68 15.40
C GLU A 164 -7.09 6.34 15.84
N LYS A 165 -7.11 7.69 15.90
CA LYS A 165 -8.34 8.44 16.22
C LYS A 165 -9.47 8.17 15.21
N ARG A 166 -9.16 8.04 13.91
CA ARG A 166 -10.15 7.67 12.88
C ARG A 166 -10.65 6.23 13.05
N ARG A 167 -9.76 5.32 13.43
CA ARG A 167 -10.12 3.92 13.70
C ARG A 167 -11.06 3.82 14.90
N GLN A 168 -10.74 4.49 16.01
CA GLN A 168 -11.58 4.55 17.20
C GLN A 168 -12.97 5.12 16.90
N ARG A 169 -13.08 6.23 16.16
CA ARG A 169 -14.37 6.81 15.78
C ARG A 169 -15.22 5.86 14.92
N ARG A 170 -14.63 5.02 14.09
CA ARG A 170 -15.39 4.00 13.33
C ARG A 170 -15.97 2.92 14.23
N TRP A 171 -15.26 2.48 15.25
CA TRP A 171 -15.74 1.46 16.18
C TRP A 171 -16.95 1.96 16.97
N HIS A 172 -16.98 3.22 17.39
CA HIS A 172 -18.11 3.82 18.13
C HIS A 172 -19.39 4.03 17.29
N HIS A 173 -19.33 3.92 15.97
CA HIS A 173 -20.52 4.02 15.10
C HIS A 173 -21.14 2.65 14.76
N TRP A 174 -20.54 1.56 15.21
CA TRP A 174 -21.03 0.19 14.95
C TRP A 174 -21.66 -0.45 16.19
N PHE A 175 -21.67 0.22 17.31
CA PHE A 175 -22.36 -0.11 18.57
C PHE A 175 -23.25 1.06 19.02
#